data_23e223fcb85de6c4e031c924286de5de
#
_entry.id   23e223fcb85de6c4e031c924286de5de
#
_cell.length_a   1.000
_cell.length_b   1.000
_cell.length_c   1.000
_cell.angle_alpha   90.00
_cell.angle_beta   90.00
_cell.angle_gamma   90.00
#
_symmetry.space_group_name_H-M   'P 1'
#
loop_
_entity.id
_entity.type
_entity.pdbx_description
1 polymer ?
#
loop_
_entity_poly.entity_id
_entity_poly.type
_entity_poly.pdbx_seq_one_letter_code
_entity_poly.pdbx_strand_id
1 'polypeptide(L)'
;FEAVQCLDDAVESIEDDLFADASPKSGLQRRTFRLRKDLVELRRVVLPMREVVGAIQHRRLDAKTAPELDPLYADLYDHVLRASEWTESLRDMVTTVFETNLSLQDARLNTVMKKLTGWAAIIAVPTAITGFYGQNVQYPGIQTVAGFITSTALIVLLVAALYVSFKRRDWL
;
A
#
# COMPACT_ATOMS: atom_id res chain seq x y z
N PHE A 1 -6.37 -17.37 24.11
CA PHE A 1 -5.08 -17.20 23.39
C PHE A 1 -5.12 -17.78 21.98
N GLU A 2 -5.65 -18.99 21.74
CA GLU A 2 -5.75 -19.61 20.41
C GLU A 2 -6.38 -18.69 19.35
N ALA A 3 -7.46 -17.98 19.68
CA ALA A 3 -8.11 -17.06 18.76
C ALA A 3 -7.22 -15.85 18.40
N VAL A 4 -6.46 -15.32 19.36
CA VAL A 4 -5.53 -14.20 19.12
C VAL A 4 -4.35 -14.68 18.25
N GLN A 5 -3.83 -15.86 18.54
CA GLN A 5 -2.74 -16.44 17.78
C GLN A 5 -3.13 -16.77 16.34
N CYS A 6 -4.34 -17.29 16.11
CA CYS A 6 -4.86 -17.53 14.76
C CYS A 6 -4.99 -16.22 13.94
N LEU A 7 -5.33 -15.11 14.60
CA LEU A 7 -5.39 -13.80 13.93
C LEU A 7 -3.98 -13.21 13.68
N ASP A 8 -3.03 -13.46 14.57
CA ASP A 8 -1.62 -13.11 14.40
C ASP A 8 -1.02 -13.80 13.17
N ASP A 9 -1.16 -15.12 13.07
CA ASP A 9 -0.74 -15.91 11.91
C ASP A 9 -1.38 -15.40 10.60
N ALA A 10 -2.64 -14.95 10.68
CA ALA A 10 -3.35 -14.38 9.53
C ALA A 10 -2.81 -13.00 9.13
N VAL A 11 -2.38 -12.16 10.08
CA VAL A 11 -1.70 -10.88 9.81
C VAL A 11 -0.37 -11.13 9.13
N GLU A 12 0.47 -12.01 9.70
CA GLU A 12 1.79 -12.37 9.15
C GLU A 12 1.66 -12.87 7.70
N SER A 13 0.68 -13.77 7.43
CA SER A 13 0.41 -14.25 6.06
C SER A 13 0.00 -13.15 5.09
N ILE A 14 -0.66 -12.07 5.56
CA ILE A 14 -1.03 -10.93 4.72
C ILE A 14 0.19 -10.03 4.48
N GLU A 15 1.07 -9.86 5.47
CA GLU A 15 2.33 -9.12 5.32
C GLU A 15 3.25 -9.80 4.31
N ASP A 16 3.41 -11.11 4.40
CA ASP A 16 4.18 -11.89 3.42
C ASP A 16 3.63 -11.74 1.99
N ASP A 17 2.31 -11.81 1.83
CA ASP A 17 1.65 -11.62 0.54
C ASP A 17 1.81 -10.18 0.01
N LEU A 18 1.95 -9.17 0.87
CA LEU A 18 2.14 -7.77 0.50
C LEU A 18 3.54 -7.51 -0.09
N PHE A 19 4.56 -8.14 0.51
CA PHE A 19 5.97 -7.96 0.13
C PHE A 19 6.47 -9.01 -0.87
N ALA A 20 5.65 -10.00 -1.21
CA ALA A 20 6.00 -10.94 -2.27
C ALA A 20 6.15 -10.22 -3.62
N ASP A 21 7.24 -10.48 -4.33
CA ASP A 21 7.56 -9.89 -5.65
C ASP A 21 6.55 -10.24 -6.76
N ALA A 22 5.68 -11.20 -6.53
CA ALA A 22 4.59 -11.56 -7.42
C ALA A 22 3.47 -10.51 -7.35
N SER A 23 2.85 -10.22 -8.50
CA SER A 23 1.67 -9.34 -8.62
C SER A 23 0.70 -9.54 -7.45
N PRO A 24 0.13 -8.46 -6.88
CA PRO A 24 -0.74 -8.58 -5.72
C PRO A 24 -1.82 -9.61 -6.00
N LYS A 25 -1.85 -10.67 -5.18
CA LYS A 25 -2.85 -11.73 -5.33
C LYS A 25 -4.23 -11.09 -5.25
N SER A 26 -5.03 -11.36 -6.27
CA SER A 26 -6.43 -10.91 -6.32
C SER A 26 -7.12 -11.40 -5.05
N GLY A 27 -7.42 -10.48 -4.14
CA GLY A 27 -8.06 -10.83 -2.87
C GLY A 27 -7.35 -10.33 -1.59
N LEU A 28 -6.13 -9.77 -1.69
CA LEU A 28 -5.41 -9.23 -0.52
C LEU A 28 -6.28 -8.20 0.22
N GLN A 29 -6.87 -7.23 -0.47
CA GLN A 29 -7.77 -6.24 0.12
C GLN A 29 -8.97 -6.90 0.84
N ARG A 30 -9.56 -7.93 0.23
CA ARG A 30 -10.70 -8.64 0.82
C ARG A 30 -10.30 -9.42 2.07
N ARG A 31 -9.09 -10.02 2.08
CA ARG A 31 -8.54 -10.72 3.25
C ARG A 31 -8.25 -9.74 4.38
N THR A 32 -7.59 -8.62 4.10
CA THR A 32 -7.30 -7.56 5.06
C THR A 32 -8.58 -6.97 5.67
N PHE A 33 -9.60 -6.73 4.83
CA PHE A 33 -10.90 -6.23 5.33
C PHE A 33 -11.59 -7.24 6.24
N ARG A 34 -11.57 -8.53 5.90
CA ARG A 34 -12.15 -9.61 6.72
C ARG A 34 -11.43 -9.69 8.07
N LEU A 35 -10.10 -9.73 8.03
CA LEU A 35 -9.28 -9.78 9.25
C LEU A 35 -9.54 -8.59 10.17
N ARG A 36 -9.66 -7.37 9.61
CA ARG A 36 -10.05 -6.19 10.39
C ARG A 36 -11.40 -6.35 11.06
N LYS A 37 -12.37 -6.96 10.39
CA LYS A 37 -13.69 -7.23 10.96
C LYS A 37 -13.60 -8.23 12.13
N ASP A 38 -12.84 -9.31 11.94
CA ASP A 38 -12.66 -10.36 12.95
C ASP A 38 -11.96 -9.80 14.20
N LEU A 39 -10.96 -8.92 14.02
CA LEU A 39 -10.30 -8.20 15.13
C LEU A 39 -11.26 -7.26 15.87
N VAL A 40 -12.16 -6.57 15.16
CA VAL A 40 -13.20 -5.73 15.82
C VAL A 40 -14.17 -6.60 16.62
N GLU A 41 -14.55 -7.76 16.12
CA GLU A 41 -15.41 -8.70 16.83
C GLU A 41 -14.72 -9.25 18.09
N LEU A 42 -13.47 -9.66 17.99
CA LEU A 42 -12.67 -10.10 19.14
C LEU A 42 -12.54 -8.99 20.19
N ARG A 43 -12.23 -7.76 19.78
CA ARG A 43 -12.12 -6.62 20.68
C ARG A 43 -13.39 -6.35 21.47
N ARG A 44 -14.57 -6.51 20.85
CA ARG A 44 -15.88 -6.35 21.52
C ARG A 44 -16.10 -7.35 22.65
N VAL A 45 -15.42 -8.48 22.63
CA VAL A 45 -15.48 -9.49 23.69
C VAL A 45 -14.39 -9.25 24.74
N VAL A 46 -13.17 -8.99 24.32
CA VAL A 46 -12.00 -8.91 25.21
C VAL A 46 -12.04 -7.66 26.09
N LEU A 47 -12.46 -6.50 25.56
CA LEU A 47 -12.52 -5.26 26.34
C LEU A 47 -13.49 -5.34 27.53
N PRO A 48 -14.77 -5.74 27.36
CA PRO A 48 -15.68 -5.91 28.50
C PRO A 48 -15.22 -7.00 29.47
N MET A 49 -14.59 -8.07 28.97
CA MET A 49 -14.03 -9.12 29.81
C MET A 49 -12.98 -8.57 30.80
N ARG A 50 -12.11 -7.67 30.35
CA ARG A 50 -11.13 -7.01 31.20
C ARG A 50 -11.80 -6.20 32.32
N GLU A 51 -12.84 -5.45 32.00
CA GLU A 51 -13.60 -4.68 33.00
C GLU A 51 -14.30 -5.57 34.04
N VAL A 52 -14.95 -6.64 33.56
CA VAL A 52 -15.67 -7.60 34.43
C VAL A 52 -14.70 -8.32 35.36
N VAL A 53 -13.59 -8.86 34.83
CA VAL A 53 -12.60 -9.59 35.65
C VAL A 53 -11.93 -8.64 36.63
N GLY A 54 -11.60 -7.42 36.24
CA GLY A 54 -11.04 -6.38 37.12
C GLY A 54 -12.01 -6.00 38.23
N ALA A 55 -13.31 -5.83 37.94
CA ALA A 55 -14.34 -5.53 38.94
C ALA A 55 -14.53 -6.68 39.93
N ILE A 56 -14.51 -7.93 39.48
CA ILE A 56 -14.60 -9.12 40.33
C ILE A 56 -13.39 -9.17 41.27
N GLN A 57 -12.19 -9.03 40.75
CA GLN A 57 -10.94 -9.04 41.51
C GLN A 57 -10.97 -7.97 42.60
N HIS A 58 -11.34 -6.74 42.26
CA HIS A 58 -11.39 -5.62 43.22
C HIS A 58 -12.40 -5.86 44.33
N ARG A 59 -13.64 -6.29 44.00
CA ARG A 59 -14.68 -6.61 45.02
C ARG A 59 -14.27 -7.75 45.95
N ARG A 60 -13.55 -8.74 45.46
CA ARG A 60 -13.07 -9.87 46.26
C ARG A 60 -12.00 -9.44 47.27
N LEU A 61 -11.05 -8.61 46.82
CA LEU A 61 -10.01 -8.04 47.68
C LEU A 61 -10.64 -7.22 48.81
N ASP A 62 -11.66 -6.42 48.51
CA ASP A 62 -12.38 -5.61 49.49
C ASP A 62 -13.18 -6.48 50.51
N ALA A 63 -13.85 -7.52 49.99
CA ALA A 63 -14.68 -8.38 50.80
C ALA A 63 -13.91 -9.44 51.61
N LYS A 64 -12.60 -9.62 51.34
CA LYS A 64 -11.75 -10.67 51.92
C LYS A 64 -12.36 -12.08 51.86
N THR A 65 -13.10 -12.38 50.80
CA THR A 65 -13.82 -13.61 50.58
C THR A 65 -12.92 -14.58 49.81
N ALA A 66 -12.69 -15.79 50.37
CA ALA A 66 -11.95 -16.89 49.79
C ALA A 66 -10.55 -16.45 49.25
N PRO A 67 -9.60 -16.04 50.11
CA PRO A 67 -8.30 -15.50 49.71
C PRO A 67 -7.46 -16.48 48.90
N GLU A 68 -7.72 -17.79 49.00
CA GLU A 68 -7.06 -18.83 48.20
C GLU A 68 -7.32 -18.73 46.68
N LEU A 69 -8.34 -18.01 46.27
CA LEU A 69 -8.68 -17.78 44.85
C LEU A 69 -8.06 -16.50 44.29
N ASP A 70 -7.50 -15.64 45.13
CA ASP A 70 -6.93 -14.34 44.68
C ASP A 70 -5.81 -14.51 43.68
N PRO A 71 -4.87 -15.47 43.78
CA PRO A 71 -3.85 -15.71 42.77
C PRO A 71 -4.43 -16.09 41.40
N LEU A 72 -5.51 -16.90 41.39
CA LEU A 72 -6.16 -17.34 40.16
C LEU A 72 -6.87 -16.20 39.45
N TYR A 73 -7.49 -15.26 40.18
CA TYR A 73 -8.10 -14.09 39.60
C TYR A 73 -7.07 -13.07 39.13
N ALA A 74 -5.95 -12.97 39.82
CA ALA A 74 -4.82 -12.15 39.37
C ALA A 74 -4.23 -12.68 38.04
N ASP A 75 -4.03 -13.99 37.96
CA ASP A 75 -3.56 -14.65 36.73
C ASP A 75 -4.55 -14.51 35.57
N LEU A 76 -5.86 -14.70 35.85
CA LEU A 76 -6.91 -14.47 34.86
C LEU A 76 -6.94 -13.03 34.35
N TYR A 77 -6.80 -12.05 35.26
CA TYR A 77 -6.77 -10.63 34.89
C TYR A 77 -5.57 -10.31 34.00
N ASP A 78 -4.39 -10.83 34.33
CA ASP A 78 -3.17 -10.66 33.54
C ASP A 78 -3.30 -11.29 32.16
N HIS A 79 -3.93 -12.46 32.05
CA HIS A 79 -4.24 -13.10 30.77
C HIS A 79 -5.18 -12.26 29.89
N VAL A 80 -6.25 -11.70 30.49
CA VAL A 80 -7.19 -10.86 29.75
C VAL A 80 -6.55 -9.53 29.35
N LEU A 81 -5.68 -8.98 30.20
CA LEU A 81 -4.93 -7.76 29.89
C LEU A 81 -4.02 -7.98 28.67
N ARG A 82 -3.21 -9.06 28.69
CA ARG A 82 -2.35 -9.43 27.55
C ARG A 82 -3.12 -9.67 26.27
N ALA A 83 -4.26 -10.38 26.36
CA ALA A 83 -5.12 -10.59 25.19
C ALA A 83 -5.67 -9.27 24.61
N SER A 84 -6.01 -8.32 25.50
CA SER A 84 -6.46 -6.98 25.10
C SER A 84 -5.35 -6.18 24.38
N GLU A 85 -4.17 -6.15 24.97
CA GLU A 85 -3.01 -5.45 24.40
C GLU A 85 -2.59 -6.06 23.06
N TRP A 86 -2.57 -7.37 22.97
CA TRP A 86 -2.23 -8.07 21.71
C TRP A 86 -3.27 -7.80 20.62
N THR A 87 -4.57 -7.85 20.97
CA THR A 87 -5.65 -7.50 20.01
C THR A 87 -5.53 -6.08 19.48
N GLU A 88 -5.14 -5.11 20.32
CA GLU A 88 -4.91 -3.72 19.89
C GLU A 88 -3.68 -3.63 18.98
N SER A 89 -2.58 -4.30 19.32
CA SER A 89 -1.38 -4.37 18.48
C SER A 89 -1.68 -4.94 17.09
N LEU A 90 -2.42 -6.06 17.02
CA LEU A 90 -2.83 -6.65 15.75
C LEU A 90 -3.71 -5.71 14.91
N ARG A 91 -4.61 -4.97 15.55
CA ARG A 91 -5.44 -3.97 14.87
C ARG A 91 -4.59 -2.88 14.21
N ASP A 92 -3.59 -2.37 14.92
CA ASP A 92 -2.70 -1.33 14.42
C ASP A 92 -1.83 -1.88 13.27
N MET A 93 -1.37 -3.12 13.40
CA MET A 93 -0.61 -3.82 12.36
C MET A 93 -1.44 -3.99 11.07
N VAL A 94 -2.69 -4.45 11.17
CA VAL A 94 -3.61 -4.54 10.00
C VAL A 94 -3.86 -3.18 9.37
N THR A 95 -3.95 -2.11 10.16
CA THR A 95 -4.11 -0.76 9.63
C THR A 95 -2.87 -0.34 8.84
N THR A 96 -1.68 -0.59 9.39
CA THR A 96 -0.39 -0.30 8.72
C THR A 96 -0.25 -1.09 7.41
N VAL A 97 -0.61 -2.38 7.41
CA VAL A 97 -0.61 -3.21 6.19
C VAL A 97 -1.54 -2.64 5.13
N PHE A 98 -2.73 -2.21 5.52
CA PHE A 98 -3.68 -1.60 4.60
C PHE A 98 -3.15 -0.29 3.98
N GLU A 99 -2.59 0.61 4.80
CA GLU A 99 -1.99 1.87 4.34
C GLU A 99 -0.78 1.63 3.44
N THR A 100 0.08 0.67 3.80
CA THR A 100 1.23 0.28 2.98
C THR A 100 0.78 -0.27 1.62
N ASN A 101 -0.26 -1.10 1.57
CA ASN A 101 -0.80 -1.61 0.32
C ASN A 101 -1.32 -0.50 -0.59
N LEU A 102 -2.02 0.51 -0.05
CA LEU A 102 -2.45 1.69 -0.81
C LEU A 102 -1.24 2.47 -1.36
N SER A 103 -0.25 2.72 -0.52
CA SER A 103 0.98 3.42 -0.92
C SER A 103 1.73 2.70 -2.03
N LEU A 104 1.83 1.37 -1.98
CA LEU A 104 2.44 0.55 -3.04
C LEU A 104 1.64 0.62 -4.35
N GLN A 105 0.31 0.62 -4.28
CA GLN A 105 -0.54 0.78 -5.46
C GLN A 105 -0.35 2.16 -6.09
N ASP A 106 -0.32 3.22 -5.31
CA ASP A 106 -0.08 4.59 -5.77
C ASP A 106 1.31 4.73 -6.41
N ALA A 107 2.34 4.12 -5.83
CA ALA A 107 3.68 4.09 -6.39
C ALA A 107 3.72 3.37 -7.76
N ARG A 108 3.00 2.25 -7.89
CA ARG A 108 2.88 1.53 -9.17
C ARG A 108 2.15 2.36 -10.22
N LEU A 109 1.01 2.98 -9.85
CA LEU A 109 0.28 3.88 -10.75
C LEU A 109 1.15 5.05 -11.21
N ASN A 110 1.89 5.66 -10.29
CA ASN A 110 2.82 6.75 -10.63
C ASN A 110 3.91 6.28 -11.61
N THR A 111 4.42 5.07 -11.44
CA THR A 111 5.39 4.47 -12.37
C THR A 111 4.78 4.28 -13.77
N VAL A 112 3.56 3.76 -13.85
CA VAL A 112 2.84 3.59 -15.13
C VAL A 112 2.58 4.94 -15.79
N MET A 113 2.14 5.95 -15.00
CA MET A 113 1.89 7.31 -15.50
C MET A 113 3.18 7.96 -16.02
N LYS A 114 4.32 7.80 -15.34
CA LYS A 114 5.62 8.26 -15.82
C LYS A 114 5.98 7.65 -17.17
N LYS A 115 5.86 6.32 -17.30
CA LYS A 115 6.12 5.61 -18.56
C LYS A 115 5.20 6.09 -19.68
N LEU A 116 3.91 6.20 -19.41
CA LEU A 116 2.93 6.68 -20.39
C LEU A 116 3.24 8.10 -20.86
N THR A 117 3.52 9.00 -19.92
CA THR A 117 3.88 10.40 -20.22
C THR A 117 5.19 10.49 -21.02
N GLY A 118 6.19 9.68 -20.65
CA GLY A 118 7.46 9.63 -21.39
C GLY A 118 7.27 9.19 -22.84
N TRP A 119 6.52 8.13 -23.08
CA TRP A 119 6.21 7.68 -24.43
C TRP A 119 5.35 8.68 -25.21
N ALA A 120 4.35 9.28 -24.57
CA ALA A 120 3.52 10.31 -25.19
C ALA A 120 4.36 11.51 -25.65
N ALA A 121 5.31 11.97 -24.82
CA ALA A 121 6.22 13.07 -25.18
C ALA A 121 7.14 12.69 -26.36
N ILE A 122 7.66 11.46 -26.39
CA ILE A 122 8.52 10.97 -27.48
C ILE A 122 7.74 10.92 -28.81
N ILE A 123 6.47 10.55 -28.80
CA ILE A 123 5.61 10.50 -29.98
C ILE A 123 5.15 11.89 -30.40
N ALA A 124 4.90 12.79 -29.44
CA ALA A 124 4.42 14.15 -29.71
C ALA A 124 5.44 14.99 -30.50
N VAL A 125 6.74 14.80 -30.25
CA VAL A 125 7.80 15.60 -30.93
C VAL A 125 7.83 15.37 -32.44
N PRO A 126 7.91 14.15 -32.97
CA PRO A 126 7.82 13.92 -34.42
C PRO A 126 6.52 14.48 -34.99
N THR A 127 5.39 14.27 -34.31
CA THR A 127 4.07 14.73 -34.74
C THR A 127 4.03 16.27 -34.87
N ALA A 128 4.57 16.98 -33.88
CA ALA A 128 4.60 18.45 -33.90
C ALA A 128 5.52 18.97 -35.04
N ILE A 129 6.65 18.35 -35.23
CA ILE A 129 7.61 18.76 -36.28
C ILE A 129 7.04 18.47 -37.67
N THR A 130 6.52 17.25 -37.90
CA THR A 130 5.91 16.88 -39.18
C THR A 130 4.66 17.73 -39.48
N GLY A 131 3.86 18.04 -38.43
CA GLY A 131 2.72 18.94 -38.54
C GLY A 131 3.12 20.35 -38.93
N PHE A 132 4.19 20.89 -38.33
CA PHE A 132 4.71 22.21 -38.69
C PHE A 132 5.23 22.26 -40.14
N TYR A 133 6.04 21.27 -40.51
CA TYR A 133 6.57 21.19 -41.90
C TYR A 133 5.51 20.80 -42.93
N GLY A 134 4.39 20.21 -42.51
CA GLY A 134 3.22 19.88 -43.34
C GLY A 134 2.26 21.06 -43.56
N GLN A 135 2.45 22.20 -42.92
CA GLN A 135 1.65 23.39 -43.17
C GLN A 135 1.96 23.93 -44.56
N ASN A 136 0.90 24.24 -45.34
CA ASN A 136 1.03 24.82 -46.68
C ASN A 136 1.38 26.33 -46.68
N VAL A 137 2.34 26.70 -45.79
CA VAL A 137 2.83 28.07 -45.64
C VAL A 137 4.28 28.11 -46.11
N GLN A 138 4.66 29.19 -46.77
CA GLN A 138 6.05 29.35 -47.22
C GLN A 138 6.98 29.55 -46.03
N TYR A 139 7.96 28.64 -45.89
CA TYR A 139 9.06 28.73 -44.92
C TYR A 139 10.40 28.41 -45.58
N PRO A 140 11.53 28.82 -45.02
CA PRO A 140 12.83 28.53 -45.60
C PRO A 140 13.07 27.01 -45.70
N GLY A 141 13.36 26.53 -46.92
CA GLY A 141 13.60 25.10 -47.17
C GLY A 141 12.38 24.29 -47.64
N ILE A 142 11.20 24.94 -47.84
CA ILE A 142 10.03 24.26 -48.43
C ILE A 142 10.38 23.62 -49.77
N GLN A 143 9.92 22.38 -50.00
CA GLN A 143 10.15 21.59 -51.23
C GLN A 143 11.62 21.35 -51.59
N THR A 144 12.55 21.54 -50.67
CA THR A 144 13.98 21.25 -50.91
C THR A 144 14.41 19.97 -50.17
N VAL A 145 15.37 19.24 -50.75
CA VAL A 145 16.00 18.08 -50.09
C VAL A 145 16.68 18.49 -48.78
N ALA A 146 17.24 19.69 -48.73
CA ALA A 146 17.85 20.23 -47.52
C ALA A 146 16.84 20.41 -46.38
N GLY A 147 15.63 20.91 -46.68
CA GLY A 147 14.52 21.03 -45.70
C GLY A 147 14.06 19.69 -45.16
N PHE A 148 14.00 18.66 -46.00
CA PHE A 148 13.66 17.30 -45.57
C PHE A 148 14.75 16.71 -44.66
N ILE A 149 16.02 16.83 -45.01
CA ILE A 149 17.15 16.33 -44.21
C ILE A 149 17.20 17.03 -42.85
N THR A 150 17.03 18.37 -42.82
CA THR A 150 17.08 19.14 -41.57
C THR A 150 15.92 18.79 -40.64
N SER A 151 14.68 18.62 -41.14
CA SER A 151 13.53 18.22 -40.32
C SER A 151 13.69 16.81 -39.77
N THR A 152 14.17 15.86 -40.59
CA THR A 152 14.39 14.48 -40.17
C THR A 152 15.53 14.41 -39.12
N ALA A 153 16.63 15.13 -39.34
CA ALA A 153 17.73 15.20 -38.37
C ALA A 153 17.27 15.80 -37.03
N LEU A 154 16.44 16.83 -37.07
CA LEU A 154 15.87 17.46 -35.87
C LEU A 154 14.99 16.48 -35.10
N ILE A 155 14.12 15.74 -35.80
CA ILE A 155 13.28 14.70 -35.18
C ILE A 155 14.14 13.66 -34.48
N VAL A 156 15.11 13.08 -35.19
CA VAL A 156 15.98 12.03 -34.64
C VAL A 156 16.74 12.52 -33.41
N LEU A 157 17.30 13.74 -33.49
CA LEU A 157 18.07 14.32 -32.40
C LEU A 157 17.20 14.56 -31.16
N LEU A 158 16.02 15.16 -31.34
CA LEU A 158 15.11 15.46 -30.22
C LEU A 158 14.53 14.17 -29.60
N VAL A 159 14.12 13.19 -30.41
CA VAL A 159 13.65 11.90 -29.92
C VAL A 159 14.75 11.17 -29.16
N ALA A 160 15.97 11.14 -29.70
CA ALA A 160 17.11 10.53 -29.02
C ALA A 160 17.44 11.22 -27.68
N ALA A 161 17.43 12.56 -27.67
CA ALA A 161 17.67 13.35 -26.46
C ALA A 161 16.61 13.10 -25.39
N LEU A 162 15.32 13.07 -25.77
CA LEU A 162 14.22 12.76 -24.85
C LEU A 162 14.33 11.33 -24.34
N TYR A 163 14.56 10.36 -25.20
CA TYR A 163 14.71 8.96 -24.80
C TYR A 163 15.83 8.77 -23.79
N VAL A 164 17.03 9.32 -24.06
CA VAL A 164 18.16 9.26 -23.14
C VAL A 164 17.85 9.99 -21.81
N SER A 165 17.19 11.15 -21.89
CA SER A 165 16.81 11.91 -20.70
C SER A 165 15.82 11.13 -19.81
N PHE A 166 14.78 10.56 -20.40
CA PHE A 166 13.78 9.79 -19.67
C PHE A 166 14.33 8.45 -19.13
N LYS A 167 15.17 7.78 -19.91
CA LYS A 167 15.86 6.57 -19.45
C LYS A 167 16.79 6.84 -18.26
N ARG A 168 17.51 7.99 -18.26
CA ARG A 168 18.37 8.39 -17.12
C ARG A 168 17.59 8.76 -15.86
N ARG A 169 16.30 9.08 -15.99
CA ARG A 169 15.42 9.46 -14.89
C ARG A 169 14.47 8.33 -14.46
N ASP A 170 14.66 7.12 -14.96
CA ASP A 170 13.79 5.95 -14.70
C ASP A 170 12.31 6.19 -15.04
N TRP A 171 12.08 6.93 -16.15
CA TRP A 171 10.72 7.17 -16.66
C TRP A 171 10.30 6.17 -17.75
N LEU A 172 11.26 5.41 -18.27
CA LEU A 172 11.06 4.39 -19.33
C LEU A 172 11.64 3.04 -18.92
#